data_a6826f33329a2ec09a227f91078ba3c0
#
_entry.id   a6826f33329a2ec09a227f91078ba3c0
#
_cell.length_a   1.000
_cell.length_b   1.000
_cell.length_c   1.000
_cell.angle_alpha   90.00
_cell.angle_beta   90.00
_cell.angle_gamma   90.00
#
_symmetry.space_group_name_H-M   'P 1'
#
loop_
_entity.id
_entity.type
_entity.pdbx_description
1 polymer ?
#
loop_
_entity_poly.entity_id
_entity_poly.type
_entity_poly.pdbx_seq_one_letter_code
_entity_poly.pdbx_strand_id
1 'polypeptide(L)'
;MTGPVIGIDLGTTNSCVATLEAGKPVVIPNSEGSRTTPSVVAFSKNGGDRVVGITAKRQAVTNSERTIMSVKREMGTDWKKEIDDSEYTPQEISAFILQKLKSDAEDYLGREVNQAVITCPAYFTDAQRQATKDAGRIAGLEVLRIINEPTAAALAYGVDKDDDQTILVYDLGGGTFDVSVLEIYQVDGQPQIEVKATSGDNRLGGDDFDEVVIDWLVSEFKKSTGIDLSSDMTAITRLREAAEKAKIELSGTSTTQINLPFITMSGDGQPEHLDISLSKAKFEDLISDLVERTMGPTRRAMKDAGIKKGNVDKVILVGGSTRVPAVQEAIEKEVGKPPFKGCLLYTSDAADDTPCVDLGGRRI
;
A
#
# COMPACT_ATOMS: atom_id res chain seq x y z
N MET A 1 -32.35 5.92 12.56
CA MET A 1 -31.74 5.98 11.23
C MET A 1 -30.36 5.37 11.36
N THR A 2 -30.04 4.38 10.56
CA THR A 2 -28.68 3.82 10.50
C THR A 2 -27.73 4.91 10.05
N GLY A 3 -26.59 5.10 10.75
CA GLY A 3 -25.56 6.07 10.38
C GLY A 3 -24.95 5.78 8.99
N PRO A 4 -24.06 6.65 8.49
CA PRO A 4 -23.36 6.41 7.25
C PRO A 4 -22.47 5.16 7.37
N VAL A 5 -22.40 4.38 6.31
CA VAL A 5 -21.43 3.29 6.18
C VAL A 5 -20.24 3.81 5.40
N ILE A 6 -19.04 3.60 5.90
CA ILE A 6 -17.80 3.93 5.20
C ILE A 6 -17.12 2.69 4.68
N GLY A 7 -16.39 2.82 3.59
CA GLY A 7 -15.46 1.82 3.09
C GLY A 7 -14.04 2.17 3.50
N ILE A 8 -13.30 1.21 4.00
CA ILE A 8 -11.90 1.40 4.41
C ILE A 8 -11.03 0.38 3.68
N ASP A 9 -10.02 0.90 3.02
CA ASP A 9 -8.85 0.11 2.64
C ASP A 9 -7.77 0.28 3.71
N LEU A 10 -7.53 -0.81 4.46
CA LEU A 10 -6.50 -0.86 5.49
C LEU A 10 -5.21 -1.40 4.88
N GLY A 11 -4.46 -0.56 4.18
CA GLY A 11 -3.24 -0.95 3.50
C GLY A 11 -2.02 -1.12 4.43
N THR A 12 -0.99 -1.82 3.95
CA THR A 12 0.26 -2.02 4.70
C THR A 12 1.03 -0.72 4.88
N THR A 13 1.11 0.10 3.83
CA THR A 13 1.86 1.36 3.82
C THR A 13 0.96 2.56 3.94
N ASN A 14 -0.14 2.60 3.19
CA ASN A 14 -1.15 3.66 3.21
C ASN A 14 -2.53 3.06 3.35
N SER A 15 -3.43 3.78 4.02
CA SER A 15 -4.84 3.43 4.15
C SER A 15 -5.70 4.57 3.61
N CYS A 16 -6.92 4.26 3.17
CA CYS A 16 -7.86 5.27 2.76
C CYS A 16 -9.28 4.97 3.25
N VAL A 17 -10.13 5.99 3.23
CA VAL A 17 -11.54 5.89 3.58
C VAL A 17 -12.41 6.54 2.51
N ALA A 18 -13.54 5.92 2.21
CA ALA A 18 -14.49 6.39 1.21
C ALA A 18 -15.92 6.31 1.72
N THR A 19 -16.78 7.12 1.13
CA THR A 19 -18.23 7.12 1.35
C THR A 19 -18.98 7.11 0.04
N LEU A 20 -20.32 6.93 0.10
CA LEU A 20 -21.18 7.09 -1.06
C LEU A 20 -21.86 8.47 -1.04
N GLU A 21 -21.62 9.27 -2.06
CA GLU A 21 -22.33 10.54 -2.30
C GLU A 21 -23.15 10.43 -3.60
N ALA A 22 -24.45 10.64 -3.48
CA ALA A 22 -25.38 10.49 -4.61
C ALA A 22 -25.21 9.17 -5.38
N GLY A 23 -24.88 8.05 -4.66
CA GLY A 23 -24.70 6.73 -5.25
C GLY A 23 -23.33 6.51 -5.92
N LYS A 24 -22.39 7.46 -5.80
CA LYS A 24 -21.03 7.33 -6.32
C LYS A 24 -20.03 7.24 -5.16
N PRO A 25 -19.01 6.38 -5.25
CA PRO A 25 -17.96 6.34 -4.27
C PRO A 25 -17.10 7.61 -4.33
N VAL A 26 -16.84 8.18 -3.17
CA VAL A 26 -15.98 9.36 -2.98
C VAL A 26 -14.97 9.07 -1.91
N VAL A 27 -13.69 9.21 -2.24
CA VAL A 27 -12.61 9.10 -1.26
C VAL A 27 -12.57 10.35 -0.41
N ILE A 28 -12.62 10.17 0.89
CA ILE A 28 -12.61 11.24 1.88
C ILE A 28 -11.16 11.70 2.09
N PRO A 29 -10.86 12.99 1.92
CA PRO A 29 -9.55 13.52 2.28
C PRO A 29 -9.38 13.50 3.80
N ASN A 30 -8.15 13.22 4.27
CA ASN A 30 -7.81 13.33 5.68
C ASN A 30 -7.67 14.80 6.10
N SER A 31 -7.46 15.04 7.41
CA SER A 31 -7.28 16.38 7.97
C SER A 31 -6.08 17.15 7.41
N GLU A 32 -5.13 16.45 6.78
CA GLU A 32 -3.97 17.04 6.10
C GLU A 32 -4.23 17.32 4.60
N GLY A 33 -5.44 17.04 4.10
CA GLY A 33 -5.86 17.26 2.72
C GLY A 33 -5.45 16.16 1.74
N SER A 34 -4.82 15.07 2.21
CA SER A 34 -4.48 13.92 1.38
C SER A 34 -5.62 12.92 1.32
N ARG A 35 -5.75 12.20 0.20
CA ARG A 35 -6.74 11.12 0.04
C ARG A 35 -6.30 9.81 0.67
N THR A 36 -5.04 9.73 1.09
CA THR A 36 -4.49 8.55 1.79
C THR A 36 -3.83 8.97 3.07
N THR A 37 -3.84 8.07 4.04
CA THR A 37 -3.23 8.25 5.35
C THR A 37 -2.16 7.17 5.52
N PRO A 38 -0.88 7.54 5.73
CA PRO A 38 0.16 6.56 6.03
C PRO A 38 -0.25 5.65 7.19
N SER A 39 -0.10 4.34 7.00
CA SER A 39 -0.41 3.32 8.02
C SER A 39 0.71 3.26 9.07
N VAL A 40 0.97 4.40 9.69
CA VAL A 40 2.06 4.63 10.64
C VAL A 40 1.50 5.17 11.94
N VAL A 41 1.92 4.56 13.05
CA VAL A 41 1.54 4.98 14.42
C VAL A 41 2.80 5.28 15.19
N ALA A 42 2.85 6.43 15.85
CA ALA A 42 3.96 6.80 16.71
C ALA A 42 3.48 7.28 18.07
N PHE A 43 4.27 6.95 19.09
CA PHE A 43 3.99 7.30 20.49
C PHE A 43 4.93 8.41 20.95
N SER A 44 4.39 9.40 21.62
CA SER A 44 5.16 10.53 22.17
C SER A 44 6.21 10.05 23.20
N LYS A 45 7.37 10.70 23.22
CA LYS A 45 8.43 10.43 24.21
C LYS A 45 8.02 10.77 25.66
N ASN A 46 7.04 11.65 25.84
CA ASN A 46 6.61 12.14 27.14
C ASN A 46 5.42 11.37 27.74
N GLY A 47 5.05 10.23 27.13
CA GLY A 47 3.94 9.39 27.58
C GLY A 47 2.55 9.94 27.19
N GLY A 48 1.65 9.06 26.80
CA GLY A 48 0.21 9.31 26.66
C GLY A 48 -0.32 9.69 25.30
N ASP A 49 0.37 10.50 24.52
CA ASP A 49 -0.14 10.93 23.21
C ASP A 49 0.40 10.04 22.09
N ARG A 50 -0.51 9.61 21.22
CA ARG A 50 -0.19 8.90 19.98
C ARG A 50 -0.60 9.73 18.78
N VAL A 51 0.18 9.66 17.73
CA VAL A 51 -0.12 10.28 16.44
C VAL A 51 -0.15 9.23 15.34
N VAL A 52 -0.97 9.44 14.33
CA VAL A 52 -1.18 8.52 13.22
C VAL A 52 -1.02 9.27 11.89
N GLY A 53 -0.60 8.58 10.86
CA GLY A 53 -0.52 9.13 9.52
C GLY A 53 0.79 9.87 9.25
N ILE A 54 0.72 10.95 8.49
CA ILE A 54 1.91 11.67 8.01
C ILE A 54 2.73 12.27 9.14
N THR A 55 2.09 12.71 10.22
CA THR A 55 2.76 13.24 11.40
C THR A 55 3.59 12.15 12.09
N ALA A 56 3.06 10.93 12.18
CA ALA A 56 3.79 9.77 12.69
C ALA A 56 4.97 9.40 11.77
N LYS A 57 4.74 9.38 10.44
CA LYS A 57 5.78 9.07 9.45
C LYS A 57 6.93 10.08 9.53
N ARG A 58 6.65 11.37 9.61
CA ARG A 58 7.68 12.43 9.70
C ARG A 58 8.55 12.35 10.94
N GLN A 59 8.03 11.91 12.07
CA GLN A 59 8.84 11.78 13.28
C GLN A 59 9.60 10.46 13.39
N ALA A 60 9.39 9.51 12.48
CA ALA A 60 10.08 8.21 12.49
C ALA A 60 11.61 8.35 12.53
N VAL A 61 12.17 9.39 11.88
CA VAL A 61 13.62 9.71 11.89
C VAL A 61 14.17 9.87 13.30
N THR A 62 13.44 10.60 14.16
CA THR A 62 13.91 10.99 15.51
C THR A 62 13.25 10.16 16.62
N ASN A 63 12.31 9.28 16.27
CA ASN A 63 11.51 8.49 17.20
C ASN A 63 11.24 7.07 16.68
N SER A 64 12.24 6.44 16.05
CA SER A 64 12.11 5.16 15.34
C SER A 64 11.65 4.01 16.24
N GLU A 65 12.18 3.93 17.49
CA GLU A 65 11.83 2.86 18.43
C GLU A 65 10.38 2.87 18.86
N ARG A 66 9.75 4.05 18.83
CA ARG A 66 8.36 4.28 19.24
C ARG A 66 7.42 4.54 18.05
N THR A 67 7.90 4.28 16.83
CA THR A 67 7.12 4.42 15.59
C THR A 67 6.94 3.05 14.96
N ILE A 68 5.68 2.68 14.71
CA ILE A 68 5.29 1.38 14.16
C ILE A 68 4.79 1.60 12.74
N MET A 69 5.40 0.89 11.79
CA MET A 69 5.05 0.85 10.37
C MET A 69 4.76 -0.59 9.94
N SER A 70 4.03 -0.74 8.84
CA SER A 70 3.77 -2.05 8.19
C SER A 70 3.17 -3.12 9.10
N VAL A 71 2.45 -2.72 10.15
CA VAL A 71 1.85 -3.63 11.15
C VAL A 71 0.89 -4.66 10.55
N LYS A 72 0.29 -4.38 9.39
CA LYS A 72 -0.59 -5.31 8.68
C LYS A 72 0.08 -6.65 8.36
N ARG A 73 1.41 -6.66 8.18
CA ARG A 73 2.20 -7.88 7.95
C ARG A 73 2.17 -8.84 9.15
N GLU A 74 1.90 -8.31 10.34
CA GLU A 74 1.87 -9.06 11.60
C GLU A 74 0.45 -9.46 12.03
N MET A 75 -0.58 -9.12 11.25
CA MET A 75 -1.97 -9.48 11.56
C MET A 75 -2.14 -10.98 11.70
N GLY A 76 -2.79 -11.41 12.78
CA GLY A 76 -3.06 -12.82 13.07
C GLY A 76 -1.84 -13.59 13.60
N THR A 77 -0.74 -12.92 13.93
CA THR A 77 0.44 -13.51 14.59
C THR A 77 0.48 -13.14 16.07
N ASP A 78 1.43 -13.73 16.80
CA ASP A 78 1.71 -13.43 18.22
C ASP A 78 2.63 -12.21 18.41
N TRP A 79 2.84 -11.42 17.32
CA TRP A 79 3.68 -10.23 17.39
C TRP A 79 3.13 -9.23 18.38
N LYS A 80 4.03 -8.62 19.12
CA LYS A 80 3.72 -7.59 20.10
C LYS A 80 4.82 -6.54 20.13
N LYS A 81 4.45 -5.32 20.45
CA LYS A 81 5.38 -4.21 20.65
C LYS A 81 5.19 -3.62 22.04
N GLU A 82 6.25 -3.67 22.83
CA GLU A 82 6.29 -2.98 24.12
C GLU A 82 6.68 -1.53 23.91
N ILE A 83 5.87 -0.62 24.45
CA ILE A 83 6.11 0.82 24.48
C ILE A 83 5.74 1.33 25.86
N ASP A 84 6.70 1.88 26.56
CA ASP A 84 6.61 2.17 27.99
C ASP A 84 6.22 0.90 28.77
N ASP A 85 5.21 0.97 29.64
CA ASP A 85 4.72 -0.16 30.44
C ASP A 85 3.52 -0.89 29.75
N SER A 86 3.31 -0.65 28.45
CA SER A 86 2.18 -1.19 27.71
C SER A 86 2.64 -2.05 26.52
N GLU A 87 1.96 -3.17 26.32
CA GLU A 87 2.18 -4.09 25.22
C GLU A 87 1.05 -3.94 24.20
N TYR A 88 1.40 -3.75 22.93
CA TYR A 88 0.44 -3.52 21.84
C TYR A 88 0.46 -4.67 20.84
N THR A 89 -0.71 -5.15 20.46
CA THR A 89 -0.94 -6.16 19.42
C THR A 89 -1.10 -5.52 18.04
N PRO A 90 -0.98 -6.28 16.94
CA PRO A 90 -1.25 -5.76 15.60
C PRO A 90 -2.66 -5.18 15.45
N GLN A 91 -3.65 -5.79 16.10
CA GLN A 91 -5.04 -5.33 16.08
C GLN A 91 -5.20 -3.96 16.75
N GLU A 92 -4.53 -3.72 17.87
CA GLU A 92 -4.59 -2.43 18.57
C GLU A 92 -3.89 -1.33 17.78
N ILE A 93 -2.73 -1.61 17.19
CA ILE A 93 -2.04 -0.64 16.33
C ILE A 93 -2.88 -0.33 15.08
N SER A 94 -3.46 -1.35 14.45
CA SER A 94 -4.36 -1.15 13.31
C SER A 94 -5.62 -0.39 13.70
N ALA A 95 -6.14 -0.59 14.91
CA ALA A 95 -7.28 0.14 15.42
C ALA A 95 -7.00 1.65 15.56
N PHE A 96 -5.78 2.06 15.89
CA PHE A 96 -5.41 3.48 15.92
C PHE A 96 -5.46 4.11 14.52
N ILE A 97 -5.04 3.37 13.49
CA ILE A 97 -5.19 3.81 12.10
C ILE A 97 -6.67 3.95 11.74
N LEU A 98 -7.48 2.94 12.06
CA LEU A 98 -8.91 2.95 11.80
C LEU A 98 -9.64 4.07 12.56
N GLN A 99 -9.23 4.39 13.79
CA GLN A 99 -9.76 5.53 14.56
C GLN A 99 -9.48 6.87 13.87
N LYS A 100 -8.27 7.04 13.31
CA LYS A 100 -7.92 8.25 12.53
C LYS A 100 -8.80 8.36 11.29
N LEU A 101 -8.96 7.29 10.52
CA LEU A 101 -9.80 7.27 9.32
C LEU A 101 -11.29 7.51 9.66
N LYS A 102 -11.76 6.95 10.78
CA LYS A 102 -13.10 7.20 11.29
C LYS A 102 -13.30 8.68 11.63
N SER A 103 -12.35 9.28 12.38
CA SER A 103 -12.40 10.70 12.73
C SER A 103 -12.41 11.60 11.50
N ASP A 104 -11.53 11.35 10.52
CA ASP A 104 -11.50 12.09 9.26
C ASP A 104 -12.84 11.97 8.50
N ALA A 105 -13.47 10.78 8.54
CA ALA A 105 -14.77 10.58 7.91
C ALA A 105 -15.90 11.31 8.67
N GLU A 106 -15.86 11.34 9.99
CA GLU A 106 -16.83 12.07 10.81
C GLU A 106 -16.72 13.59 10.60
N ASP A 107 -15.50 14.11 10.52
CA ASP A 107 -15.24 15.53 10.24
C ASP A 107 -15.76 15.92 8.85
N TYR A 108 -15.51 15.08 7.83
CA TYR A 108 -15.97 15.30 6.48
C TYR A 108 -17.50 15.23 6.35
N LEU A 109 -18.12 14.22 6.97
CA LEU A 109 -19.56 13.98 6.89
C LEU A 109 -20.40 14.86 7.83
N GLY A 110 -19.77 15.51 8.84
CA GLY A 110 -20.43 16.29 9.87
C GLY A 110 -21.34 15.46 10.78
N ARG A 111 -21.10 14.17 10.92
CA ARG A 111 -21.91 13.23 11.72
C ARG A 111 -21.13 11.99 12.13
N GLU A 112 -21.57 11.34 13.19
CA GLU A 112 -20.98 10.12 13.72
C GLU A 112 -21.03 8.96 12.70
N VAL A 113 -19.95 8.20 12.63
CA VAL A 113 -19.76 7.04 11.78
C VAL A 113 -19.53 5.81 12.65
N ASN A 114 -20.44 4.86 12.59
CA ASN A 114 -20.40 3.66 13.44
C ASN A 114 -20.25 2.35 12.64
N GLN A 115 -20.37 2.40 11.31
CA GLN A 115 -20.39 1.21 10.47
C GLN A 115 -19.35 1.31 9.36
N ALA A 116 -18.65 0.20 9.10
CA ALA A 116 -17.64 0.11 8.05
C ALA A 116 -17.67 -1.23 7.31
N VAL A 117 -17.25 -1.16 6.04
CA VAL A 117 -16.75 -2.31 5.26
C VAL A 117 -15.25 -2.13 5.15
N ILE A 118 -14.47 -3.17 5.47
CA ILE A 118 -13.00 -3.11 5.46
C ILE A 118 -12.46 -4.14 4.47
N THR A 119 -11.43 -3.76 3.69
CA THR A 119 -10.77 -4.70 2.78
C THR A 119 -9.66 -5.49 3.48
N CYS A 120 -9.35 -6.65 2.94
CA CYS A 120 -8.16 -7.43 3.30
C CYS A 120 -7.64 -8.20 2.07
N PRO A 121 -6.36 -8.62 2.06
CA PRO A 121 -5.82 -9.48 1.02
C PRO A 121 -6.64 -10.76 0.84
N ALA A 122 -6.75 -11.25 -0.40
CA ALA A 122 -7.54 -12.44 -0.69
C ALA A 122 -6.99 -13.71 -0.02
N TYR A 123 -5.67 -13.78 0.18
CA TYR A 123 -4.99 -14.91 0.84
C TYR A 123 -5.03 -14.88 2.37
N PHE A 124 -5.56 -13.82 3.00
CA PHE A 124 -5.67 -13.77 4.45
C PHE A 124 -6.43 -14.96 4.98
N THR A 125 -5.84 -15.63 5.97
CA THR A 125 -6.48 -16.70 6.72
C THR A 125 -7.65 -16.17 7.54
N ASP A 126 -8.52 -17.08 8.00
CA ASP A 126 -9.65 -16.72 8.88
C ASP A 126 -9.17 -15.99 10.15
N ALA A 127 -8.02 -16.37 10.72
CA ALA A 127 -7.44 -15.70 11.86
C ALA A 127 -7.05 -14.23 11.54
N GLN A 128 -6.45 -13.98 10.38
CA GLN A 128 -6.08 -12.63 9.94
C GLN A 128 -7.31 -11.78 9.62
N ARG A 129 -8.32 -12.36 9.00
CA ARG A 129 -9.63 -11.71 8.75
C ARG A 129 -10.33 -11.35 10.06
N GLN A 130 -10.32 -12.27 11.03
CA GLN A 130 -10.89 -12.01 12.35
C GLN A 130 -10.10 -10.90 13.07
N ALA A 131 -8.77 -10.92 13.03
CA ALA A 131 -7.93 -9.87 13.60
C ALA A 131 -8.23 -8.49 12.98
N THR A 132 -8.46 -8.43 11.67
CA THR A 132 -8.87 -7.19 10.98
C THR A 132 -10.24 -6.71 11.47
N LYS A 133 -11.18 -7.63 11.66
CA LYS A 133 -12.51 -7.32 12.21
C LYS A 133 -12.44 -6.84 13.66
N ASP A 134 -11.58 -7.43 14.46
CA ASP A 134 -11.36 -7.03 15.85
C ASP A 134 -10.70 -5.66 15.95
N ALA A 135 -9.75 -5.32 15.07
CA ALA A 135 -9.21 -3.98 14.95
C ALA A 135 -10.31 -2.93 14.69
N GLY A 136 -11.26 -3.25 13.79
CA GLY A 136 -12.42 -2.40 13.55
C GLY A 136 -13.28 -2.19 14.81
N ARG A 137 -13.54 -3.25 15.56
CA ARG A 137 -14.29 -3.17 16.84
C ARG A 137 -13.56 -2.32 17.88
N ILE A 138 -12.24 -2.50 18.04
CA ILE A 138 -11.42 -1.70 18.95
C ILE A 138 -11.45 -0.23 18.53
N ALA A 139 -11.52 0.05 17.23
CA ALA A 139 -11.68 1.41 16.70
C ALA A 139 -13.10 2.01 16.92
N GLY A 140 -14.03 1.24 17.46
CA GLY A 140 -15.42 1.69 17.66
C GLY A 140 -16.27 1.63 16.38
N LEU A 141 -15.96 0.70 15.47
CA LEU A 141 -16.70 0.45 14.25
C LEU A 141 -17.41 -0.92 14.29
N GLU A 142 -18.68 -0.94 13.92
CA GLU A 142 -19.36 -2.16 13.54
C GLU A 142 -18.89 -2.56 12.13
N VAL A 143 -18.08 -3.62 12.03
CA VAL A 143 -17.59 -4.12 10.75
C VAL A 143 -18.65 -4.99 10.12
N LEU A 144 -19.39 -4.43 9.17
CA LEU A 144 -20.48 -5.09 8.47
C LEU A 144 -19.97 -6.25 7.61
N ARG A 145 -18.83 -6.05 6.95
CA ARG A 145 -18.22 -7.02 6.04
C ARG A 145 -16.73 -6.82 5.92
N ILE A 146 -16.00 -7.92 5.74
CA ILE A 146 -14.63 -7.93 5.22
C ILE A 146 -14.71 -8.33 3.75
N ILE A 147 -14.10 -7.58 2.85
CA ILE A 147 -14.08 -7.80 1.40
C ILE A 147 -12.64 -8.05 0.95
N ASN A 148 -12.45 -8.93 -0.04
CA ASN A 148 -11.13 -9.13 -0.63
C ASN A 148 -10.72 -7.90 -1.46
N GLU A 149 -9.49 -7.41 -1.28
CA GLU A 149 -8.92 -6.28 -2.00
C GLU A 149 -9.06 -6.42 -3.53
N PRO A 150 -8.71 -7.58 -4.16
CA PRO A 150 -8.88 -7.73 -5.61
C PRO A 150 -10.34 -7.67 -6.05
N THR A 151 -11.29 -8.12 -5.23
CA THR A 151 -12.71 -7.99 -5.51
C THR A 151 -13.16 -6.52 -5.45
N ALA A 152 -12.70 -5.79 -4.44
CA ALA A 152 -12.97 -4.36 -4.32
C ALA A 152 -12.39 -3.58 -5.50
N ALA A 153 -11.15 -3.91 -5.91
CA ALA A 153 -10.52 -3.33 -7.09
C ALA A 153 -11.34 -3.60 -8.36
N ALA A 154 -11.72 -4.85 -8.62
CA ALA A 154 -12.51 -5.19 -9.81
C ALA A 154 -13.86 -4.42 -9.86
N LEU A 155 -14.54 -4.27 -8.72
CA LEU A 155 -15.77 -3.49 -8.62
C LEU A 155 -15.55 -2.01 -8.90
N ALA A 156 -14.44 -1.46 -8.38
CA ALA A 156 -14.09 -0.05 -8.56
C ALA A 156 -13.80 0.29 -10.03
N TYR A 157 -13.18 -0.62 -10.75
CA TYR A 157 -12.83 -0.44 -12.17
C TYR A 157 -14.04 -0.56 -13.12
N GLY A 158 -15.26 -0.64 -12.56
CA GLY A 158 -16.47 -0.65 -13.38
C GLY A 158 -16.43 -1.79 -14.39
N VAL A 159 -16.05 -2.97 -13.94
CA VAL A 159 -16.03 -4.14 -14.81
C VAL A 159 -17.39 -4.27 -15.45
N ASP A 160 -17.41 -4.27 -16.80
CA ASP A 160 -18.65 -4.32 -17.59
C ASP A 160 -19.52 -5.47 -17.11
N LYS A 161 -20.73 -5.11 -16.72
CA LYS A 161 -21.65 -6.00 -15.98
C LYS A 161 -22.34 -7.02 -16.87
N ASP A 162 -22.08 -6.98 -18.17
CA ASP A 162 -22.91 -7.67 -19.15
C ASP A 162 -22.26 -8.91 -19.76
N ASP A 163 -20.93 -9.09 -19.65
CA ASP A 163 -20.21 -10.23 -20.22
C ASP A 163 -19.41 -11.00 -19.18
N ASP A 164 -19.30 -12.30 -19.37
CA ASP A 164 -18.38 -13.15 -18.59
C ASP A 164 -16.94 -12.74 -18.89
N GLN A 165 -16.15 -12.46 -17.85
CA GLN A 165 -14.77 -11.97 -17.99
C GLN A 165 -13.82 -12.64 -17.01
N THR A 166 -12.61 -12.91 -17.49
CA THR A 166 -11.48 -13.31 -16.66
C THR A 166 -10.56 -12.11 -16.44
N ILE A 167 -10.36 -11.74 -15.19
CA ILE A 167 -9.58 -10.56 -14.81
C ILE A 167 -8.39 -11.01 -13.96
N LEU A 168 -7.21 -10.49 -14.29
CA LEU A 168 -6.04 -10.61 -13.44
C LEU A 168 -5.84 -9.27 -12.71
N VAL A 169 -5.93 -9.31 -11.39
CA VAL A 169 -5.58 -8.18 -10.51
C VAL A 169 -4.17 -8.41 -10.02
N TYR A 170 -3.28 -7.47 -10.31
CA TYR A 170 -1.87 -7.45 -9.91
C TYR A 170 -1.69 -6.27 -8.98
N ASP A 171 -1.54 -6.56 -7.69
CA ASP A 171 -1.41 -5.57 -6.63
C ASP A 171 0.01 -5.59 -6.08
N LEU A 172 0.78 -4.54 -6.39
CA LEU A 172 2.12 -4.33 -5.87
C LEU A 172 2.14 -3.05 -5.03
N GLY A 173 1.89 -3.23 -3.75
CA GLY A 173 1.90 -2.15 -2.76
C GLY A 173 3.30 -1.74 -2.31
N GLY A 174 3.39 -1.03 -1.19
CA GLY A 174 4.69 -0.68 -0.60
C GLY A 174 5.36 -1.87 0.07
N GLY A 175 4.60 -2.78 0.66
CA GLY A 175 5.18 -3.86 1.46
C GLY A 175 4.79 -5.28 1.08
N THR A 176 3.76 -5.46 0.23
CA THR A 176 3.23 -6.75 -0.19
C THR A 176 2.98 -6.78 -1.68
N PHE A 177 3.09 -7.96 -2.24
CA PHE A 177 2.70 -8.27 -3.60
C PHE A 177 1.62 -9.33 -3.61
N ASP A 178 0.52 -9.05 -4.31
CA ASP A 178 -0.61 -9.94 -4.47
C ASP A 178 -1.05 -10.01 -5.93
N VAL A 179 -1.36 -11.21 -6.38
CA VAL A 179 -1.95 -11.43 -7.68
C VAL A 179 -3.13 -12.36 -7.57
N SER A 180 -4.27 -11.96 -8.11
CA SER A 180 -5.51 -12.73 -8.09
C SER A 180 -6.10 -12.84 -9.48
N VAL A 181 -6.61 -14.02 -9.80
CA VAL A 181 -7.42 -14.26 -10.99
C VAL A 181 -8.88 -14.33 -10.55
N LEU A 182 -9.68 -13.49 -11.14
CA LEU A 182 -11.12 -13.37 -10.89
C LEU A 182 -11.89 -13.82 -12.13
N GLU A 183 -12.98 -14.53 -11.92
CA GLU A 183 -14.02 -14.71 -12.94
C GLU A 183 -15.25 -13.88 -12.56
N ILE A 184 -15.79 -13.19 -13.55
CA ILE A 184 -17.04 -12.46 -13.45
C ILE A 184 -18.01 -13.12 -14.40
N TYR A 185 -19.16 -13.50 -13.91
CA TYR A 185 -20.19 -14.19 -14.68
C TYR A 185 -21.57 -13.79 -14.18
N GLN A 186 -22.60 -14.03 -15.01
CA GLN A 186 -23.97 -13.67 -14.67
C GLN A 186 -24.71 -14.86 -14.05
N VAL A 187 -25.38 -14.62 -12.93
CA VAL A 187 -26.34 -15.56 -12.33
C VAL A 187 -27.65 -14.79 -12.12
N ASP A 188 -28.71 -15.25 -12.77
CA ASP A 188 -30.05 -14.63 -12.69
C ASP A 188 -30.04 -13.12 -13.00
N GLY A 189 -29.18 -12.68 -13.95
CA GLY A 189 -29.01 -11.28 -14.32
C GLY A 189 -28.28 -10.43 -13.27
N GLN A 190 -27.61 -11.06 -12.33
CA GLN A 190 -26.76 -10.39 -11.34
C GLN A 190 -25.29 -10.80 -11.55
N PRO A 191 -24.34 -9.85 -11.60
CA PRO A 191 -22.94 -10.17 -11.72
C PRO A 191 -22.45 -10.84 -10.44
N GLN A 192 -21.75 -11.96 -10.60
CA GLN A 192 -21.03 -12.67 -9.55
C GLN A 192 -19.54 -12.53 -9.80
N ILE A 193 -18.77 -12.32 -8.75
CA ILE A 193 -17.31 -12.22 -8.80
C ILE A 193 -16.75 -13.37 -7.96
N GLU A 194 -16.00 -14.24 -8.59
CA GLU A 194 -15.35 -15.37 -7.95
C GLU A 194 -13.83 -15.23 -8.04
N VAL A 195 -13.14 -15.39 -6.91
CA VAL A 195 -11.67 -15.48 -6.87
C VAL A 195 -11.29 -16.93 -7.21
N LYS A 196 -10.77 -17.17 -8.41
CA LYS A 196 -10.37 -18.52 -8.89
C LYS A 196 -9.05 -18.98 -8.33
N ALA A 197 -8.10 -18.04 -8.24
CA ALA A 197 -6.79 -18.31 -7.68
C ALA A 197 -6.18 -17.01 -7.13
N THR A 198 -5.33 -17.17 -6.12
CA THR A 198 -4.53 -16.07 -5.58
C THR A 198 -3.14 -16.60 -5.23
N SER A 199 -2.14 -15.74 -5.41
CA SER A 199 -0.75 -16.00 -5.03
C SER A 199 -0.09 -14.66 -4.69
N GLY A 200 1.05 -14.69 -4.01
CA GLY A 200 1.71 -13.45 -3.64
C GLY A 200 3.02 -13.68 -2.91
N ASP A 201 3.56 -12.57 -2.42
CA ASP A 201 4.73 -12.49 -1.55
C ASP A 201 4.48 -11.36 -0.54
N ASN A 202 4.29 -11.71 0.72
CA ASN A 202 3.99 -10.78 1.80
C ASN A 202 5.21 -9.96 2.29
N ARG A 203 6.37 -10.14 1.65
CA ARG A 203 7.61 -9.41 1.89
C ARG A 203 8.24 -8.94 0.58
N LEU A 204 7.41 -8.41 -0.31
CA LEU A 204 7.84 -7.85 -1.58
C LEU A 204 6.96 -6.64 -1.92
N GLY A 205 7.58 -5.49 -2.10
CA GLY A 205 6.86 -4.26 -2.44
C GLY A 205 7.78 -3.09 -2.75
N GLY A 206 7.22 -1.90 -2.79
CA GLY A 206 7.96 -0.66 -3.06
C GLY A 206 9.01 -0.32 -2.01
N ASP A 207 8.82 -0.76 -0.76
CA ASP A 207 9.78 -0.57 0.32
C ASP A 207 11.09 -1.35 0.02
N ASP A 208 10.98 -2.54 -0.62
CA ASP A 208 12.14 -3.32 -1.03
C ASP A 208 12.85 -2.63 -2.22
N PHE A 209 12.11 -1.95 -3.10
CA PHE A 209 12.70 -1.12 -4.16
C PHE A 209 13.49 0.05 -3.56
N ASP A 210 12.94 0.68 -2.52
CA ASP A 210 13.64 1.76 -1.81
C ASP A 210 14.93 1.25 -1.14
N GLU A 211 14.90 0.06 -0.54
CA GLU A 211 16.04 -0.52 0.15
C GLU A 211 17.23 -0.77 -0.80
N VAL A 212 17.00 -1.31 -2.00
CA VAL A 212 18.09 -1.49 -2.97
C VAL A 212 18.65 -0.15 -3.48
N VAL A 213 17.84 0.90 -3.51
CA VAL A 213 18.31 2.26 -3.83
C VAL A 213 19.14 2.81 -2.67
N ILE A 214 18.72 2.60 -1.42
CA ILE A 214 19.47 3.00 -0.22
C ILE A 214 20.85 2.33 -0.21
N ASP A 215 20.89 1.01 -0.41
CA ASP A 215 22.14 0.26 -0.46
C ASP A 215 23.09 0.77 -1.54
N TRP A 216 22.55 1.09 -2.70
CA TRP A 216 23.32 1.70 -3.77
C TRP A 216 23.86 3.08 -3.39
N LEU A 217 23.03 3.96 -2.80
CA LEU A 217 23.46 5.29 -2.34
C LEU A 217 24.54 5.22 -1.26
N VAL A 218 24.40 4.32 -0.29
CA VAL A 218 25.42 4.07 0.75
C VAL A 218 26.73 3.62 0.11
N SER A 219 26.66 2.71 -0.87
CA SER A 219 27.84 2.22 -1.59
C SER A 219 28.53 3.34 -2.37
N GLU A 220 27.79 4.17 -3.12
CA GLU A 220 28.35 5.28 -3.88
C GLU A 220 28.96 6.35 -2.98
N PHE A 221 28.28 6.68 -1.87
CA PHE A 221 28.79 7.62 -0.88
C PHE A 221 30.11 7.12 -0.25
N LYS A 222 30.15 5.84 0.13
CA LYS A 222 31.37 5.22 0.67
C LYS A 222 32.52 5.22 -0.33
N LYS A 223 32.27 5.01 -1.62
CA LYS A 223 33.28 5.10 -2.67
C LYS A 223 33.88 6.50 -2.81
N SER A 224 33.04 7.53 -2.67
CA SER A 224 33.46 8.93 -2.86
C SER A 224 34.13 9.55 -1.65
N THR A 225 33.66 9.23 -0.44
CA THR A 225 34.10 9.87 0.82
C THR A 225 34.89 8.95 1.74
N GLY A 226 34.82 7.64 1.54
CA GLY A 226 35.35 6.62 2.47
C GLY A 226 34.46 6.36 3.70
N ILE A 227 33.35 7.09 3.87
CA ILE A 227 32.47 7.02 5.04
C ILE A 227 31.33 6.04 4.79
N ASP A 228 31.07 5.16 5.75
CA ASP A 228 29.98 4.20 5.70
C ASP A 228 28.76 4.74 6.48
N LEU A 229 27.66 4.98 5.79
CA LEU A 229 26.41 5.49 6.38
C LEU A 229 25.53 4.38 6.99
N SER A 230 25.84 3.10 6.80
CA SER A 230 24.96 1.98 7.16
C SER A 230 24.62 1.90 8.66
N SER A 231 25.48 2.42 9.53
CA SER A 231 25.27 2.48 10.98
C SER A 231 24.67 3.79 11.49
N ASP A 232 24.52 4.81 10.64
CA ASP A 232 23.93 6.10 11.00
C ASP A 232 22.41 6.07 10.74
N MET A 233 21.63 5.80 11.78
CA MET A 233 20.17 5.70 11.70
C MET A 233 19.51 6.97 11.16
N THR A 234 20.09 8.16 11.46
CA THR A 234 19.56 9.42 10.95
C THR A 234 19.82 9.56 9.45
N ALA A 235 21.04 9.21 9.01
CA ALA A 235 21.37 9.19 7.58
C ALA A 235 20.50 8.18 6.81
N ILE A 236 20.37 6.94 7.32
CA ILE A 236 19.54 5.89 6.70
C ILE A 236 18.08 6.34 6.55
N THR A 237 17.51 6.99 7.57
CA THR A 237 16.12 7.46 7.48
C THR A 237 15.96 8.55 6.41
N ARG A 238 16.90 9.48 6.31
CA ARG A 238 16.92 10.51 5.25
C ARG A 238 17.12 9.90 3.87
N LEU A 239 17.97 8.88 3.76
CA LEU A 239 18.17 8.13 2.52
C LEU A 239 16.88 7.42 2.09
N ARG A 240 16.12 6.84 3.04
CA ARG A 240 14.84 6.18 2.76
C ARG A 240 13.80 7.14 2.18
N GLU A 241 13.63 8.31 2.78
CA GLU A 241 12.73 9.34 2.24
C GLU A 241 13.17 9.80 0.83
N ALA A 242 14.47 9.95 0.61
CA ALA A 242 15.00 10.35 -0.68
C ALA A 242 14.88 9.25 -1.75
N ALA A 243 15.06 7.97 -1.37
CA ALA A 243 14.87 6.82 -2.25
C ALA A 243 13.41 6.66 -2.68
N GLU A 244 12.45 6.76 -1.74
CA GLU A 244 11.01 6.73 -2.03
C GLU A 244 10.64 7.86 -3.01
N LYS A 245 11.11 9.08 -2.75
CA LYS A 245 10.89 10.23 -3.64
C LYS A 245 11.49 10.00 -5.02
N ALA A 246 12.71 9.51 -5.10
CA ALA A 246 13.38 9.22 -6.37
C ALA A 246 12.64 8.14 -7.18
N LYS A 247 12.17 7.07 -6.53
CA LYS A 247 11.33 6.02 -7.14
C LYS A 247 10.07 6.63 -7.78
N ILE A 248 9.38 7.50 -7.06
CA ILE A 248 8.16 8.16 -7.54
C ILE A 248 8.48 9.04 -8.75
N GLU A 249 9.50 9.88 -8.67
CA GLU A 249 9.91 10.78 -9.76
C GLU A 249 10.34 10.01 -11.00
N LEU A 250 11.12 8.93 -10.87
CA LEU A 250 11.59 8.09 -11.98
C LEU A 250 10.48 7.29 -12.67
N SER A 251 9.30 7.20 -12.09
CA SER A 251 8.13 6.67 -12.78
C SER A 251 7.65 7.59 -13.91
N GLY A 252 7.98 8.89 -13.86
CA GLY A 252 7.60 9.89 -14.89
C GLY A 252 8.76 10.60 -15.56
N THR A 253 9.99 10.48 -15.06
CA THR A 253 11.18 11.19 -15.57
C THR A 253 12.29 10.21 -15.92
N SER A 254 13.26 10.65 -16.74
CA SER A 254 14.42 9.83 -17.11
C SER A 254 15.55 9.87 -16.09
N THR A 255 15.59 10.91 -15.26
CA THR A 255 16.63 11.14 -14.24
C THR A 255 16.07 11.93 -13.07
N THR A 256 16.62 11.71 -11.88
CA THR A 256 16.36 12.54 -10.70
C THR A 256 17.65 12.84 -9.96
N GLN A 257 17.68 13.95 -9.23
CA GLN A 257 18.82 14.36 -8.41
C GLN A 257 18.50 14.13 -6.94
N ILE A 258 19.31 13.32 -6.27
CA ILE A 258 19.22 13.04 -4.84
C ILE A 258 20.23 13.93 -4.14
N ASN A 259 19.76 14.98 -3.48
CA ASN A 259 20.59 15.97 -2.78
C ASN A 259 20.22 16.00 -1.30
N LEU A 260 21.15 15.55 -0.44
CA LEU A 260 21.00 15.49 1.01
C LEU A 260 22.16 16.24 1.66
N PRO A 261 22.01 17.54 1.90
CA PRO A 261 23.03 18.34 2.56
C PRO A 261 23.20 17.90 4.03
N PHE A 262 24.41 17.95 4.54
CA PHE A 262 24.75 17.59 5.93
C PHE A 262 24.23 16.17 6.28
N ILE A 263 24.55 15.20 5.43
CA ILE A 263 24.09 13.80 5.64
C ILE A 263 24.81 13.18 6.83
N THR A 264 26.08 13.48 7.01
CA THR A 264 26.92 13.05 8.13
C THR A 264 28.09 14.03 8.34
N MET A 265 28.97 13.71 9.31
CA MET A 265 30.20 14.42 9.57
C MET A 265 31.40 13.52 9.28
N SER A 266 32.43 14.04 8.66
CA SER A 266 33.71 13.34 8.51
C SER A 266 34.46 13.20 9.84
N GLY A 267 35.48 12.36 9.88
CA GLY A 267 36.27 12.12 11.10
C GLY A 267 37.01 13.35 11.64
N ASP A 268 37.23 14.38 10.82
CA ASP A 268 37.81 15.69 11.17
C ASP A 268 36.73 16.76 11.48
N GLY A 269 35.46 16.33 11.57
CA GLY A 269 34.34 17.19 11.97
C GLY A 269 33.82 18.10 10.85
N GLN A 270 34.16 17.85 9.59
CA GLN A 270 33.60 18.60 8.46
C GLN A 270 32.27 17.98 8.03
N PRO A 271 31.29 18.81 7.63
CA PRO A 271 30.03 18.30 7.11
C PRO A 271 30.20 17.66 5.74
N GLU A 272 29.60 16.49 5.58
CA GLU A 272 29.57 15.77 4.32
C GLU A 272 28.17 15.84 3.70
N HIS A 273 28.12 15.92 2.37
CA HIS A 273 26.90 16.08 1.59
C HIS A 273 26.78 14.94 0.58
N LEU A 274 25.59 14.42 0.41
CA LEU A 274 25.30 13.48 -0.67
C LEU A 274 24.62 14.24 -1.82
N ASP A 275 25.19 14.16 -3.00
CA ASP A 275 24.67 14.75 -4.24
C ASP A 275 24.90 13.77 -5.39
N ILE A 276 23.88 12.98 -5.73
CA ILE A 276 23.97 11.87 -6.69
C ILE A 276 22.81 11.94 -7.66
N SER A 277 23.09 11.81 -8.95
CA SER A 277 22.07 11.65 -9.99
C SER A 277 21.73 10.18 -10.17
N LEU A 278 20.45 9.83 -10.13
CA LEU A 278 19.94 8.51 -10.41
C LEU A 278 19.15 8.53 -11.72
N SER A 279 19.57 7.72 -12.70
CA SER A 279 18.82 7.56 -13.94
C SER A 279 17.77 6.47 -13.81
N LYS A 280 16.67 6.57 -14.58
CA LYS A 280 15.62 5.55 -14.68
C LYS A 280 16.20 4.17 -15.03
N ALA A 281 17.13 4.13 -16.03
CA ALA A 281 17.75 2.86 -16.43
C ALA A 281 18.56 2.22 -15.29
N LYS A 282 19.26 3.02 -14.45
CA LYS A 282 19.99 2.51 -13.29
C LYS A 282 19.04 2.03 -12.21
N PHE A 283 17.95 2.75 -11.95
CA PHE A 283 16.91 2.34 -11.02
C PHE A 283 16.27 1.01 -11.45
N GLU A 284 15.87 0.89 -12.71
CA GLU A 284 15.27 -0.33 -13.26
C GLU A 284 16.23 -1.54 -13.21
N ASP A 285 17.54 -1.31 -13.42
CA ASP A 285 18.58 -2.32 -13.23
C ASP A 285 18.65 -2.80 -11.76
N LEU A 286 18.63 -1.87 -10.81
CA LEU A 286 18.67 -2.17 -9.37
C LEU A 286 17.48 -3.02 -8.90
N ILE A 287 16.28 -2.75 -9.42
CA ILE A 287 15.04 -3.44 -8.99
C ILE A 287 14.71 -4.68 -9.83
N SER A 288 15.50 -5.01 -10.86
CA SER A 288 15.18 -6.05 -11.85
C SER A 288 14.86 -7.41 -11.24
N ASP A 289 15.63 -7.84 -10.24
CA ASP A 289 15.42 -9.10 -9.55
C ASP A 289 14.13 -9.10 -8.72
N LEU A 290 13.79 -7.96 -8.12
CA LEU A 290 12.55 -7.80 -7.35
C LEU A 290 11.32 -7.84 -8.26
N VAL A 291 11.41 -7.23 -9.44
CA VAL A 291 10.35 -7.30 -10.47
C VAL A 291 10.19 -8.74 -10.96
N GLU A 292 11.27 -9.46 -11.25
CA GLU A 292 11.18 -10.88 -11.66
C GLU A 292 10.61 -11.77 -10.55
N ARG A 293 10.86 -11.47 -9.27
CA ARG A 293 10.24 -12.20 -8.14
C ARG A 293 8.71 -12.17 -8.20
N THR A 294 8.10 -11.11 -8.70
CA THR A 294 6.64 -11.02 -8.84
C THR A 294 6.09 -11.96 -9.90
N MET A 295 6.89 -12.34 -10.90
CA MET A 295 6.47 -13.22 -12.01
C MET A 295 6.23 -14.65 -11.56
N GLY A 296 6.94 -15.13 -10.54
CA GLY A 296 6.73 -16.48 -9.99
C GLY A 296 5.30 -16.68 -9.43
N PRO A 297 4.84 -15.87 -8.49
CA PRO A 297 3.45 -15.89 -8.01
C PRO A 297 2.43 -15.66 -9.14
N THR A 298 2.72 -14.77 -10.09
CA THR A 298 1.83 -14.50 -11.24
C THR A 298 1.61 -15.76 -12.08
N ARG A 299 2.67 -16.48 -12.43
CA ARG A 299 2.59 -17.76 -13.14
C ARG A 299 1.79 -18.81 -12.35
N ARG A 300 1.99 -18.87 -11.02
CA ARG A 300 1.23 -19.80 -10.16
C ARG A 300 -0.25 -19.47 -10.17
N ALA A 301 -0.66 -18.22 -9.94
CA ALA A 301 -2.05 -17.82 -9.94
C ALA A 301 -2.73 -18.12 -11.28
N MET A 302 -2.09 -17.81 -12.41
CA MET A 302 -2.60 -18.14 -13.74
C MET A 302 -2.75 -19.65 -13.93
N LYS A 303 -1.74 -20.44 -13.53
CA LYS A 303 -1.77 -21.90 -13.62
C LYS A 303 -2.88 -22.51 -12.78
N ASP A 304 -3.03 -22.06 -11.53
CA ASP A 304 -4.02 -22.58 -10.57
C ASP A 304 -5.45 -22.22 -11.00
N ALA A 305 -5.63 -21.08 -11.67
CA ALA A 305 -6.88 -20.71 -12.33
C ALA A 305 -7.11 -21.37 -13.70
N GLY A 306 -6.15 -22.16 -14.22
CA GLY A 306 -6.26 -22.79 -15.53
C GLY A 306 -6.12 -21.83 -16.71
N ILE A 307 -5.59 -20.63 -16.49
CA ILE A 307 -5.49 -19.57 -17.50
C ILE A 307 -4.15 -19.64 -18.23
N LYS A 308 -4.20 -19.60 -19.56
CA LYS A 308 -3.02 -19.51 -20.43
C LYS A 308 -2.70 -18.06 -20.75
N LYS A 309 -1.43 -17.80 -21.08
CA LYS A 309 -0.98 -16.51 -21.58
C LYS A 309 -1.88 -16.01 -22.74
N GLY A 310 -2.30 -14.76 -22.66
CA GLY A 310 -3.20 -14.13 -23.64
C GLY A 310 -4.69 -14.37 -23.43
N ASN A 311 -5.09 -15.27 -22.51
CA ASN A 311 -6.50 -15.61 -22.26
C ASN A 311 -7.13 -14.84 -21.07
N VAL A 312 -6.45 -13.83 -20.59
CA VAL A 312 -7.00 -12.89 -19.60
C VAL A 312 -7.74 -11.78 -20.36
N ASP A 313 -8.94 -11.41 -19.96
CA ASP A 313 -9.69 -10.34 -20.62
C ASP A 313 -9.20 -8.96 -20.22
N LYS A 314 -8.91 -8.77 -18.95
CA LYS A 314 -8.36 -7.51 -18.41
C LYS A 314 -7.25 -7.78 -17.39
N VAL A 315 -6.22 -6.93 -17.40
CA VAL A 315 -5.19 -6.86 -16.36
C VAL A 315 -5.37 -5.55 -15.61
N ILE A 316 -5.67 -5.64 -14.33
CA ILE A 316 -5.85 -4.49 -13.44
C ILE A 316 -4.62 -4.36 -12.58
N LEU A 317 -4.01 -3.18 -12.57
CA LEU A 317 -2.86 -2.85 -11.75
C LEU A 317 -3.33 -2.06 -10.52
N VAL A 318 -2.94 -2.52 -9.35
CA VAL A 318 -3.22 -1.91 -8.04
C VAL A 318 -1.89 -1.77 -7.30
N GLY A 319 -1.81 -0.80 -6.39
CA GLY A 319 -0.60 -0.54 -5.63
C GLY A 319 0.33 0.48 -6.30
N GLY A 320 0.89 1.41 -5.50
CA GLY A 320 1.71 2.52 -6.00
C GLY A 320 2.92 2.08 -6.80
N SER A 321 3.50 0.92 -6.47
CA SER A 321 4.68 0.38 -7.13
C SER A 321 4.41 -0.15 -8.54
N THR A 322 3.14 -0.38 -8.91
CA THR A 322 2.75 -0.72 -10.29
C THR A 322 2.90 0.45 -11.27
N ARG A 323 3.12 1.66 -10.78
CA ARG A 323 3.40 2.84 -11.61
C ARG A 323 4.80 2.81 -12.21
N VAL A 324 5.71 2.01 -11.67
CA VAL A 324 7.06 1.80 -12.21
C VAL A 324 6.97 1.14 -13.59
N PRO A 325 7.49 1.77 -14.67
CA PRO A 325 7.35 1.26 -16.02
C PRO A 325 7.87 -0.16 -16.21
N ALA A 326 9.01 -0.51 -15.60
CA ALA A 326 9.56 -1.87 -15.66
C ALA A 326 8.58 -2.94 -15.11
N VAL A 327 7.76 -2.61 -14.11
CA VAL A 327 6.72 -3.50 -13.59
C VAL A 327 5.62 -3.70 -14.62
N GLN A 328 5.16 -2.62 -15.27
CA GLN A 328 4.12 -2.68 -16.30
C GLN A 328 4.56 -3.50 -17.52
N GLU A 329 5.79 -3.29 -17.96
CA GLU A 329 6.39 -4.05 -19.07
C GLU A 329 6.54 -5.54 -18.73
N ALA A 330 6.97 -5.85 -17.51
CA ALA A 330 7.14 -7.23 -17.07
C ALA A 330 5.79 -7.98 -17.03
N ILE A 331 4.74 -7.37 -16.47
CA ILE A 331 3.42 -8.01 -16.39
C ILE A 331 2.78 -8.15 -17.79
N GLU A 332 2.90 -7.15 -18.66
CA GLU A 332 2.41 -7.23 -20.04
C GLU A 332 3.10 -8.38 -20.79
N LYS A 333 4.42 -8.49 -20.65
CA LYS A 333 5.19 -9.59 -21.25
C LYS A 333 4.79 -10.95 -20.70
N GLU A 334 4.53 -11.06 -19.40
CA GLU A 334 4.19 -12.33 -18.75
C GLU A 334 2.77 -12.78 -19.12
N VAL A 335 1.79 -11.89 -18.96
CA VAL A 335 0.37 -12.20 -19.20
C VAL A 335 0.02 -12.22 -20.69
N GLY A 336 0.75 -11.46 -21.51
CA GLY A 336 0.50 -11.33 -22.96
C GLY A 336 -0.65 -10.36 -23.27
N LYS A 337 -1.00 -9.49 -22.32
CA LYS A 337 -2.02 -8.46 -22.47
C LYS A 337 -1.58 -7.19 -21.76
N PRO A 338 -1.74 -6.00 -22.40
CA PRO A 338 -1.40 -4.74 -21.75
C PRO A 338 -2.33 -4.47 -20.57
N PRO A 339 -1.81 -3.82 -19.51
CA PRO A 339 -2.63 -3.37 -18.40
C PRO A 339 -3.76 -2.45 -18.85
N PHE A 340 -4.90 -2.58 -18.19
CA PHE A 340 -6.07 -1.74 -18.46
C PHE A 340 -5.80 -0.30 -18.00
N LYS A 341 -5.83 0.65 -18.94
CA LYS A 341 -5.46 2.06 -18.69
C LYS A 341 -6.60 2.91 -18.09
N GLY A 342 -7.80 2.38 -17.95
CA GLY A 342 -8.96 3.14 -17.49
C GLY A 342 -8.86 3.69 -16.06
N CYS A 343 -7.91 3.22 -15.28
CA CYS A 343 -7.70 3.63 -13.89
C CYS A 343 -6.53 4.60 -13.68
N LEU A 344 -5.47 4.52 -14.47
CA LEU A 344 -4.32 5.42 -14.34
C LEU A 344 -4.64 6.90 -14.64
N LEU A 345 -5.82 7.17 -15.21
CA LEU A 345 -6.22 8.50 -15.65
C LEU A 345 -7.01 9.31 -14.60
N TYR A 346 -7.51 8.69 -13.53
CA TYR A 346 -8.32 9.40 -12.52
C TYR A 346 -7.56 9.93 -11.31
N THR A 347 -6.26 9.65 -11.21
CA THR A 347 -5.41 10.14 -10.12
C THR A 347 -4.25 10.96 -10.68
N SER A 348 -4.57 12.05 -11.39
CA SER A 348 -3.53 12.97 -11.90
C SER A 348 -2.90 13.83 -10.79
N ASP A 349 -3.36 13.70 -9.56
CA ASP A 349 -2.74 14.36 -8.41
C ASP A 349 -2.74 13.44 -7.20
N ALA A 350 -1.58 13.12 -6.75
CA ALA A 350 -1.22 12.37 -5.57
C ALA A 350 -0.97 10.87 -5.80
N ALA A 351 0.22 10.54 -5.48
CA ALA A 351 0.70 9.26 -5.06
C ALA A 351 -0.34 8.55 -4.20
N ASP A 352 -1.20 7.73 -4.77
CA ASP A 352 -1.81 6.70 -3.95
C ASP A 352 -3.01 6.08 -4.66
N ASP A 353 -2.87 4.82 -4.92
CA ASP A 353 -3.95 3.97 -5.38
C ASP A 353 -5.05 3.93 -4.34
N THR A 354 -6.20 4.38 -4.72
CA THR A 354 -7.41 4.22 -3.93
C THR A 354 -8.22 3.09 -4.53
N PRO A 355 -8.27 1.93 -3.91
CA PRO A 355 -9.33 1.00 -4.19
C PRO A 355 -10.63 1.66 -3.77
N CYS A 356 -11.53 1.86 -4.72
CA CYS A 356 -12.88 2.28 -4.40
C CYS A 356 -13.58 1.11 -3.71
N VAL A 357 -14.12 1.32 -2.52
CA VAL A 357 -14.94 0.33 -1.85
C VAL A 357 -16.37 0.58 -2.26
N ASP A 358 -17.01 -0.39 -2.93
CA ASP A 358 -18.44 -0.31 -3.22
C ASP A 358 -19.22 -0.51 -1.91
N LEU A 359 -19.80 0.57 -1.42
CA LEU A 359 -20.68 0.59 -0.23
C LEU A 359 -22.13 0.30 -0.59
N GLY A 360 -22.44 0.12 -1.86
CA GLY A 360 -23.79 -0.17 -2.34
C GLY A 360 -24.25 -1.52 -1.83
N GLY A 361 -25.33 -1.54 -1.05
CA GLY A 361 -25.97 -2.72 -0.44
C GLY A 361 -26.57 -3.71 -1.43
N ARG A 362 -25.87 -4.02 -2.51
CA ARG A 362 -26.21 -5.14 -3.39
C ARG A 362 -25.66 -6.41 -2.78
N ARG A 363 -26.50 -7.42 -2.66
CA ARG A 363 -26.08 -8.76 -2.28
C ARG A 363 -25.07 -9.26 -3.32
N ILE A 364 -23.86 -9.48 -2.90
CA ILE A 364 -22.87 -10.29 -3.60
C ILE A 364 -22.92 -11.67 -3.00
#